data_8a7d28db19f81e59685c53f00d668fb1
#
_entry.id   8a7d28db19f81e59685c53f00d668fb1
#
_cell.length_a   1.000
_cell.length_b   1.000
_cell.length_c   1.000
_cell.angle_alpha   90.00
_cell.angle_beta   90.00
_cell.angle_gamma   90.00
#
_symmetry.space_group_name_H-M   'P 1'
#
loop_
_entity.id
_entity.type
_entity.pdbx_description
1 polymer ?
#
loop_
_entity_poly.entity_id
_entity_poly.type
_entity_poly.pdbx_seq_one_letter_code
_entity_poly.pdbx_strand_id
1 'polypeptide(L)'
;GEDWCPDVYRGAGVAQKIAEAAGIEMRFFERDQNKDMMAGYLKDGEFESIPVYIIYDKDHNEITHFIERPKLANEQIHLTREVLGDMTPEGIAKRLGHAPSEEEVAAARAEGREKYMKWQRESEIWAGWRVAAVDEVIANMRAKLG
;
A
#
# COMPACT_ATOMS: atom_id res chain seq x y z
N GLY A 1 -1.89 4.73 9.12
CA GLY A 1 -2.62 4.14 7.96
C GLY A 1 -4.11 4.34 8.06
N GLU A 2 -4.86 3.81 7.09
CA GLU A 2 -6.32 3.86 7.04
C GLU A 2 -6.88 2.52 6.56
N ASP A 3 -8.02 2.09 7.09
CA ASP A 3 -8.63 0.80 6.78
C ASP A 3 -9.22 0.71 5.36
N TRP A 4 -9.58 1.85 4.78
CA TRP A 4 -10.06 1.92 3.39
C TRP A 4 -8.94 1.79 2.35
N CYS A 5 -7.66 1.92 2.73
CA CYS A 5 -6.53 1.86 1.82
C CYS A 5 -6.08 0.41 1.58
N PRO A 6 -6.13 -0.09 0.33
CA PRO A 6 -5.72 -1.46 0.04
C PRO A 6 -4.25 -1.76 0.35
N ASP A 7 -3.36 -0.77 0.27
CA ASP A 7 -1.95 -0.94 0.60
C ASP A 7 -1.75 -1.08 2.12
N VAL A 8 -2.59 -0.40 2.93
CA VAL A 8 -2.54 -0.48 4.39
C VAL A 8 -2.92 -1.86 4.90
N TYR A 9 -4.14 -2.34 4.61
CA TYR A 9 -4.56 -3.60 5.23
C TYR A 9 -3.78 -4.82 4.72
N ARG A 10 -3.19 -4.75 3.53
CA ARG A 10 -2.28 -5.81 3.04
C ARG A 10 -0.91 -5.72 3.67
N GLY A 11 -0.37 -4.50 3.76
CA GLY A 11 0.93 -4.26 4.38
C GLY A 11 0.91 -4.48 5.90
N ALA A 12 -0.21 -4.19 6.57
CA ALA A 12 -0.36 -4.39 8.00
C ALA A 12 -0.10 -5.85 8.43
N GLY A 13 -0.59 -6.83 7.65
CA GLY A 13 -0.32 -8.25 7.94
C GLY A 13 1.15 -8.61 7.81
N VAL A 14 1.88 -8.01 6.86
CA VAL A 14 3.33 -8.17 6.71
C VAL A 14 4.07 -7.52 7.89
N ALA A 15 3.72 -6.29 8.23
CA ALA A 15 4.30 -5.57 9.36
C ALA A 15 4.08 -6.30 10.68
N GLN A 16 2.88 -6.84 10.91
CA GLN A 16 2.57 -7.67 12.08
C GLN A 16 3.49 -8.89 12.17
N LYS A 17 3.71 -9.59 11.07
CA LYS A 17 4.60 -10.76 11.03
C LYS A 17 6.06 -10.38 11.26
N ILE A 18 6.51 -9.25 10.77
CA ILE A 18 7.85 -8.73 11.07
C ILE A 18 7.98 -8.44 12.57
N ALA A 19 7.00 -7.74 13.16
CA ALA A 19 7.00 -7.41 14.57
C ALA A 19 7.01 -8.66 15.47
N GLU A 20 6.16 -9.66 15.16
CA GLU A 20 6.12 -10.95 15.85
C GLU A 20 7.47 -11.67 15.76
N ALA A 21 8.07 -11.76 14.58
CA ALA A 21 9.36 -12.43 14.37
C ALA A 21 10.52 -11.72 15.07
N ALA A 22 10.47 -10.40 15.15
CA ALA A 22 11.48 -9.57 15.82
C ALA A 22 11.24 -9.43 17.32
N GLY A 23 10.10 -9.87 17.86
CA GLY A 23 9.74 -9.72 19.27
C GLY A 23 9.53 -8.26 19.70
N ILE A 24 9.06 -7.40 18.77
CA ILE A 24 8.80 -5.98 19.03
C ILE A 24 7.30 -5.68 19.03
N GLU A 25 6.92 -4.63 19.78
CA GLU A 25 5.55 -4.15 19.83
C GLU A 25 5.19 -3.44 18.52
N MET A 26 3.97 -3.66 18.03
CA MET A 26 3.39 -2.92 16.91
C MET A 26 2.20 -2.10 17.40
N ARG A 27 2.16 -0.82 17.00
CA ARG A 27 1.05 0.09 17.24
C ARG A 27 0.53 0.62 15.91
N PHE A 28 -0.79 0.73 15.80
CA PHE A 28 -1.43 1.28 14.61
C PHE A 28 -2.02 2.66 14.92
N PHE A 29 -1.78 3.61 14.04
CA PHE A 29 -2.31 4.96 14.12
C PHE A 29 -3.10 5.28 12.84
N GLU A 30 -4.30 5.80 12.99
CA GLU A 30 -5.09 6.32 11.88
C GLU A 30 -4.48 7.64 11.40
N ARG A 31 -4.20 7.72 10.09
CA ARG A 31 -3.55 8.90 9.48
C ARG A 31 -4.35 10.16 9.71
N ASP A 32 -5.67 10.08 9.49
CA ASP A 32 -6.52 11.27 9.50
C ASP A 32 -6.69 11.88 10.90
N GLN A 33 -6.42 11.09 11.93
CA GLN A 33 -6.39 11.54 13.32
C GLN A 33 -5.00 11.96 13.82
N ASN A 34 -3.93 11.70 13.04
CA ASN A 34 -2.54 11.94 13.41
C ASN A 34 -1.79 12.66 12.29
N LYS A 35 -2.32 13.79 11.81
CA LYS A 35 -1.77 14.58 10.71
C LYS A 35 -0.40 15.18 11.02
N ASP A 36 -0.13 15.52 12.27
CA ASP A 36 1.15 16.00 12.76
C ASP A 36 2.25 14.95 12.58
N MET A 37 1.98 13.68 12.86
CA MET A 37 2.90 12.58 12.58
C MET A 37 3.13 12.45 11.07
N MET A 38 2.06 12.52 10.26
CA MET A 38 2.15 12.35 8.81
C MET A 38 3.02 13.41 8.12
N ALA A 39 3.01 14.64 8.63
CA ALA A 39 3.80 15.74 8.07
C ALA A 39 5.31 15.46 8.03
N GLY A 40 5.81 14.58 8.89
CA GLY A 40 7.21 14.14 8.91
C GLY A 40 7.56 13.06 7.89
N TYR A 41 6.57 12.44 7.22
CA TYR A 41 6.75 11.23 6.40
C TYR A 41 6.08 11.33 5.04
N LEU A 42 6.27 12.45 4.36
CA LEU A 42 5.74 12.65 3.02
C LEU A 42 6.56 11.88 2.00
N LYS A 43 5.91 11.11 1.15
CA LYS A 43 6.53 10.47 -0.01
C LYS A 43 6.97 11.55 -0.98
N ASP A 44 8.23 11.48 -1.42
CA ASP A 44 8.86 12.46 -2.30
C ASP A 44 8.80 13.91 -1.75
N GLY A 45 8.59 14.07 -0.43
CA GLY A 45 8.45 15.37 0.23
C GLY A 45 7.12 16.08 -0.01
N GLU A 46 6.14 15.43 -0.66
CA GLU A 46 4.90 16.07 -1.11
C GLU A 46 3.64 15.25 -0.76
N PHE A 47 3.67 13.92 -0.92
CA PHE A 47 2.47 13.10 -0.88
C PHE A 47 2.27 12.41 0.48
N GLU A 48 1.09 12.56 1.09
CA GLU A 48 0.67 11.81 2.28
C GLU A 48 0.33 10.34 1.95
N SER A 49 1.31 9.61 1.38
CA SER A 49 1.12 8.21 1.01
C SER A 49 1.09 7.30 2.24
N ILE A 50 0.20 6.31 2.23
CA ILE A 50 0.02 5.31 3.28
C ILE A 50 0.05 3.87 2.71
N PRO A 51 0.49 2.89 3.52
CA PRO A 51 0.95 2.97 4.91
C PRO A 51 2.32 3.64 5.08
N VAL A 52 2.56 4.17 6.27
CA VAL A 52 3.91 4.51 6.73
C VAL A 52 4.24 3.60 7.92
N TYR A 53 5.32 2.87 7.81
CA TYR A 53 5.86 2.05 8.89
C TYR A 53 7.09 2.75 9.45
N ILE A 54 7.08 3.05 10.74
CA ILE A 54 8.19 3.70 11.42
C ILE A 54 8.71 2.72 12.47
N ILE A 55 10.00 2.47 12.45
CA ILE A 55 10.67 1.53 13.34
C ILE A 55 11.55 2.31 14.31
N TYR A 56 11.30 2.12 15.59
CA TYR A 56 12.01 2.78 16.67
C TYR A 56 12.87 1.78 17.46
N ASP A 57 13.94 2.30 18.06
CA ASP A 57 14.69 1.58 19.10
C ASP A 57 13.95 1.62 20.45
N LYS A 58 14.54 0.97 21.48
CA LYS A 58 14.00 0.95 22.85
C LYS A 58 13.95 2.32 23.52
N ASP A 59 14.71 3.29 23.04
CA ASP A 59 14.79 4.66 23.56
C ASP A 59 13.92 5.63 22.75
N HIS A 60 13.05 5.09 21.86
CA HIS A 60 12.16 5.80 20.95
C HIS A 60 12.86 6.68 19.89
N ASN A 61 14.12 6.37 19.56
CA ASN A 61 14.76 6.98 18.40
C ASN A 61 14.36 6.23 17.13
N GLU A 62 14.04 6.95 16.08
CA GLU A 62 13.73 6.35 14.79
C GLU A 62 14.98 5.67 14.21
N ILE A 63 14.86 4.37 13.95
CA ILE A 63 15.86 3.60 13.21
C ILE A 63 15.67 3.84 11.72
N THR A 64 14.46 3.63 11.23
CA THR A 64 14.10 3.79 9.81
C THR A 64 12.60 3.88 9.63
N HIS A 65 12.17 4.29 8.44
CA HIS A 65 10.79 4.21 8.02
C HIS A 65 10.66 3.63 6.61
N PHE A 66 9.44 3.21 6.26
CA PHE A 66 9.08 2.70 4.95
C PHE A 66 7.71 3.27 4.56
N ILE A 67 7.60 3.85 3.36
CA ILE A 67 6.41 4.56 2.90
C ILE A 67 5.76 3.81 1.75
N GLU A 68 4.48 3.52 1.88
CA GLU A 68 3.54 3.01 0.90
C GLU A 68 3.88 1.60 0.39
N ARG A 69 4.84 1.47 -0.52
CA ARG A 69 5.14 0.20 -1.19
C ARG A 69 6.61 0.14 -1.62
N PRO A 70 7.14 -1.08 -1.87
CA PRO A 70 8.53 -1.24 -2.27
C PRO A 70 8.78 -0.64 -3.66
N LYS A 71 10.04 -0.34 -3.95
CA LYS A 71 10.47 0.20 -5.23
C LYS A 71 10.02 -0.68 -6.40
N LEU A 72 10.15 -2.00 -6.26
CA LEU A 72 9.68 -2.97 -7.26
C LEU A 72 8.19 -2.77 -7.59
N ALA A 73 7.35 -2.55 -6.59
CA ALA A 73 5.92 -2.32 -6.82
C ALA A 73 5.65 -0.99 -7.53
N ASN A 74 6.43 0.05 -7.24
CA ASN A 74 6.32 1.33 -7.96
C ASN A 74 6.70 1.18 -9.45
N GLU A 75 7.74 0.42 -9.76
CA GLU A 75 8.17 0.14 -11.13
C GLU A 75 7.13 -0.68 -11.90
N GLN A 76 6.41 -1.56 -11.23
CA GLN A 76 5.43 -2.48 -11.81
C GLN A 76 3.97 -2.04 -11.62
N ILE A 77 3.70 -0.85 -11.11
CA ILE A 77 2.34 -0.38 -10.81
C ILE A 77 1.41 -0.35 -12.04
N HIS A 78 1.99 -0.20 -13.23
CA HIS A 78 1.26 -0.24 -14.49
C HIS A 78 0.50 -1.57 -14.70
N LEU A 79 1.00 -2.70 -14.15
CA LEU A 79 0.35 -4.00 -14.21
C LEU A 79 -1.04 -3.99 -13.54
N THR A 80 -1.25 -3.09 -12.59
CA THR A 80 -2.58 -2.87 -11.98
C THR A 80 -3.61 -2.47 -13.04
N ARG A 81 -3.22 -1.59 -13.98
CA ARG A 81 -4.11 -1.15 -15.05
C ARG A 81 -4.41 -2.27 -16.06
N GLU A 82 -3.44 -3.15 -16.30
CA GLU A 82 -3.65 -4.32 -17.17
C GLU A 82 -4.70 -5.26 -16.61
N VAL A 83 -4.69 -5.46 -15.28
CA VAL A 83 -5.67 -6.33 -14.59
C VAL A 83 -7.05 -5.67 -14.47
N LEU A 84 -7.09 -4.39 -14.09
CA LEU A 84 -8.35 -3.68 -13.85
C LEU A 84 -8.99 -3.15 -15.14
N GLY A 85 -8.20 -2.87 -16.15
CA GLY A 85 -8.61 -2.05 -17.28
C GLY A 85 -8.78 -0.57 -16.90
N ASP A 86 -9.32 0.19 -17.85
CA ASP A 86 -9.63 1.61 -17.63
C ASP A 86 -10.94 1.76 -16.85
N MET A 87 -10.84 2.20 -15.60
CA MET A 87 -11.97 2.44 -14.69
C MET A 87 -12.42 3.91 -14.65
N THR A 88 -11.91 4.75 -15.57
CA THR A 88 -12.47 6.09 -15.79
C THR A 88 -13.87 6.02 -16.39
N PRO A 89 -14.71 7.05 -16.24
CA PRO A 89 -16.01 7.08 -16.91
C PRO A 89 -15.90 6.85 -18.42
N GLU A 90 -14.86 7.40 -19.06
CA GLU A 90 -14.59 7.25 -20.51
C GLU A 90 -14.22 5.80 -20.85
N GLY A 91 -13.37 5.15 -20.04
CA GLY A 91 -12.98 3.75 -20.19
C GLY A 91 -14.18 2.82 -20.02
N ILE A 92 -15.03 3.10 -19.04
CA ILE A 92 -16.28 2.36 -18.80
C ILE A 92 -17.24 2.55 -19.99
N ALA A 93 -17.44 3.79 -20.47
CA ALA A 93 -18.25 4.09 -21.63
C ALA A 93 -17.80 3.32 -22.89
N LYS A 94 -16.50 3.29 -23.13
CA LYS A 94 -15.90 2.53 -24.24
C LYS A 94 -16.17 1.03 -24.12
N ARG A 95 -16.12 0.46 -22.92
CA ARG A 95 -16.41 -0.95 -22.65
C ARG A 95 -17.89 -1.28 -22.85
N LEU A 96 -18.79 -0.39 -22.43
CA LEU A 96 -20.24 -0.57 -22.54
C LEU A 96 -20.81 -0.22 -23.93
N GLY A 97 -20.13 0.60 -24.70
CA GLY A 97 -20.58 1.09 -25.99
C GLY A 97 -21.58 2.26 -25.91
N HIS A 98 -21.81 2.82 -24.72
CA HIS A 98 -22.67 3.97 -24.47
C HIS A 98 -22.18 4.77 -23.26
N ALA A 99 -22.72 6.00 -23.08
CA ALA A 99 -22.46 6.79 -21.88
C ALA A 99 -23.05 6.08 -20.64
N PRO A 100 -22.22 5.76 -19.63
CA PRO A 100 -22.69 4.98 -18.48
C PRO A 100 -23.54 5.84 -17.53
N SER A 101 -24.56 5.22 -16.93
CA SER A 101 -25.26 5.78 -15.79
C SER A 101 -24.38 5.73 -14.52
N GLU A 102 -24.77 6.46 -13.48
CA GLU A 102 -24.07 6.42 -12.19
C GLU A 102 -24.07 4.99 -11.59
N GLU A 103 -25.17 4.26 -11.76
CA GLU A 103 -25.31 2.88 -11.29
C GLU A 103 -24.35 1.94 -12.04
N GLU A 104 -24.24 2.08 -13.36
CA GLU A 104 -23.30 1.30 -14.17
C GLU A 104 -21.84 1.61 -13.82
N VAL A 105 -21.51 2.87 -13.55
CA VAL A 105 -20.18 3.26 -13.04
C VAL A 105 -19.90 2.62 -11.69
N ALA A 106 -20.87 2.66 -10.77
CA ALA A 106 -20.73 2.05 -9.45
C ALA A 106 -20.54 0.53 -9.54
N ALA A 107 -21.34 -0.13 -10.38
CA ALA A 107 -21.22 -1.58 -10.62
C ALA A 107 -19.87 -1.96 -11.24
N ALA A 108 -19.40 -1.22 -12.23
CA ALA A 108 -18.10 -1.43 -12.86
C ALA A 108 -16.94 -1.27 -11.87
N ARG A 109 -17.01 -0.28 -10.99
CA ARG A 109 -16.01 -0.05 -9.93
C ARG A 109 -16.05 -1.14 -8.86
N ALA A 110 -17.22 -1.65 -8.51
CA ALA A 110 -17.37 -2.78 -7.58
C ALA A 110 -16.73 -4.05 -8.16
N GLU A 111 -17.03 -4.38 -9.43
CA GLU A 111 -16.41 -5.50 -10.14
C GLU A 111 -14.88 -5.34 -10.22
N GLY A 112 -14.41 -4.15 -10.56
CA GLY A 112 -12.97 -3.83 -10.58
C GLY A 112 -12.31 -4.04 -9.23
N ARG A 113 -12.97 -3.64 -8.14
CA ARG A 113 -12.48 -3.86 -6.77
C ARG A 113 -12.35 -5.34 -6.45
N GLU A 114 -13.34 -6.16 -6.79
CA GLU A 114 -13.28 -7.61 -6.58
C GLU A 114 -12.14 -8.25 -7.36
N LYS A 115 -11.97 -7.92 -8.64
CA LYS A 115 -10.84 -8.37 -9.47
C LYS A 115 -9.51 -7.98 -8.85
N TYR A 116 -9.39 -6.74 -8.39
CA TYR A 116 -8.18 -6.24 -7.75
C TYR A 116 -7.86 -7.00 -6.47
N MET A 117 -8.85 -7.19 -5.60
CA MET A 117 -8.71 -7.95 -4.35
C MET A 117 -8.31 -9.41 -4.59
N LYS A 118 -8.87 -10.04 -5.62
CA LYS A 118 -8.51 -11.40 -6.01
C LYS A 118 -7.06 -11.43 -6.52
N TRP A 119 -6.72 -10.57 -7.45
CA TRP A 119 -5.37 -10.47 -8.01
C TRP A 119 -4.31 -10.24 -6.92
N GLN A 120 -4.61 -9.39 -5.95
CA GLN A 120 -3.73 -9.16 -4.82
C GLN A 120 -3.47 -10.39 -3.94
N ARG A 121 -4.46 -11.24 -3.79
CA ARG A 121 -4.33 -12.47 -2.98
C ARG A 121 -3.60 -13.58 -3.72
N GLU A 122 -3.84 -13.72 -5.01
CA GLU A 122 -3.48 -14.90 -5.79
C GLU A 122 -2.27 -14.67 -6.72
N SER A 123 -1.87 -13.43 -6.95
CA SER A 123 -0.81 -13.08 -7.91
C SER A 123 0.59 -13.28 -7.34
N GLU A 124 1.45 -13.94 -8.11
CA GLU A 124 2.88 -14.02 -7.85
C GLU A 124 3.57 -12.64 -7.85
N ILE A 125 3.03 -11.69 -8.63
CA ILE A 125 3.51 -10.30 -8.65
C ILE A 125 3.34 -9.68 -7.27
N TRP A 126 2.15 -9.80 -6.67
CA TRP A 126 1.90 -9.31 -5.31
C TRP A 126 2.67 -10.08 -4.24
N ALA A 127 2.88 -11.39 -4.42
CA ALA A 127 3.76 -12.16 -3.56
C ALA A 127 5.19 -11.59 -3.61
N GLY A 128 5.71 -11.31 -4.80
CA GLY A 128 7.00 -10.68 -5.01
C GLY A 128 7.10 -9.28 -4.37
N TRP A 129 6.05 -8.45 -4.48
CA TRP A 129 6.03 -7.12 -3.83
C TRP A 129 6.07 -7.21 -2.31
N ARG A 130 5.41 -8.21 -1.71
CA ARG A 130 5.48 -8.43 -0.25
C ARG A 130 6.89 -8.80 0.19
N VAL A 131 7.55 -9.68 -0.55
CA VAL A 131 8.95 -10.06 -0.28
C VAL A 131 9.86 -8.83 -0.42
N ALA A 132 9.73 -8.08 -1.52
CA ALA A 132 10.52 -6.87 -1.74
C ALA A 132 10.34 -5.83 -0.63
N ALA A 133 9.12 -5.68 -0.09
CA ALA A 133 8.88 -4.76 1.03
C ALA A 133 9.64 -5.20 2.30
N VAL A 134 9.65 -6.51 2.61
CA VAL A 134 10.43 -7.05 3.74
C VAL A 134 11.91 -6.82 3.53
N ASP A 135 12.42 -7.11 2.33
CA ASP A 135 13.84 -6.95 2.00
C ASP A 135 14.29 -5.49 2.10
N GLU A 136 13.48 -4.55 1.62
CA GLU A 136 13.76 -3.10 1.74
C GLU A 136 13.78 -2.64 3.19
N VAL A 137 12.81 -3.06 4.00
CA VAL A 137 12.78 -2.74 5.44
C VAL A 137 14.03 -3.28 6.14
N ILE A 138 14.40 -4.54 5.89
CA ILE A 138 15.60 -5.15 6.47
C ILE A 138 16.88 -4.43 6.00
N ALA A 139 16.97 -4.10 4.72
CA ALA A 139 18.12 -3.36 4.17
C ALA A 139 18.25 -1.98 4.82
N ASN A 140 17.13 -1.25 4.96
CA ASN A 140 17.12 0.06 5.61
C ASN A 140 17.55 -0.02 7.09
N MET A 141 17.05 -1.03 7.82
CA MET A 141 17.47 -1.27 9.20
C MET A 141 18.95 -1.56 9.31
N ARG A 142 19.49 -2.47 8.49
CA ARG A 142 20.91 -2.81 8.48
C ARG A 142 21.80 -1.61 8.18
N ALA A 143 21.40 -0.77 7.24
CA ALA A 143 22.14 0.45 6.89
C ALA A 143 22.24 1.46 8.05
N LYS A 144 21.31 1.41 9.01
CA LYS A 144 21.24 2.31 10.17
C LYS A 144 21.87 1.72 11.43
N LEU A 145 21.81 0.42 11.58
CA LEU A 145 22.32 -0.28 12.78
C LEU A 145 23.77 -0.74 12.62
N GLY A 146 24.31 -0.74 11.42
CA GLY A 146 25.69 -1.17 11.13
C GLY A 146 25.73 -2.68 10.94
#